data_c2ca21eccb2f79e0891efad665edef35
#
_entry.id   c2ca21eccb2f79e0891efad665edef35
#
_cell.length_a   1.000
_cell.length_b   1.000
_cell.length_c   1.000
_cell.angle_alpha   90.00
_cell.angle_beta   90.00
_cell.angle_gamma   90.00
#
_symmetry.space_group_name_H-M   'P 1'
#
loop_
_entity.id
_entity.type
_entity.pdbx_description
1 polymer ?
#
loop_
_entity_poly.entity_id
_entity_poly.type
_entity_poly.pdbx_seq_one_letter_code
_entity_poly.pdbx_strand_id
1 'polypeptide(L)'
;MTGGMALSHKTMTKSISSITGNTNKQISIKAARSNFEREPLIRPFGFKGGYMTEIWQTASMLESESGARKVGLCSQSVLWSDASVFAAHSESGGNALMYAMTEYALTLLKGRSFNNPIDLLDEILEPVYDYGKKITNNNKLRETFALNALVSVDNAAWLLYAKENNIDSFDDMIPGEYKETLSHHHDKVASIPLMAYTIPIKEISEAVDDGYFFMKVKIGQPGTQEEMLEKDKNRLSEIHKAIGHVTTGHTENGKIPYYFDANGRYEKKETLLKLLDHADKIKALDQIAVIEEPFPEDREITVGDIGLRIAADESAHTDKDAIKRIEMGYNAIALKAIAKTLSMTLKIARVAHEKNVPCFCADLTVSPVLVEWNKAVAARLAPFPGLNMGLLETNGHQNYKNRDEMISYHPYPDAPWRKTREGLFFLDQDYYQKSGGIFKDSIHYLSLIH
;
A
#
# COMPACT_ATOMS: atom_id res chain seq x y z
N MET A 1 -61.25 -61.21 8.68
CA MET A 1 -59.82 -61.47 8.64
C MET A 1 -59.17 -60.32 7.84
N THR A 2 -58.71 -59.28 8.51
CA THR A 2 -58.08 -58.13 7.89
C THR A 2 -56.86 -57.83 8.72
N GLY A 3 -55.70 -58.16 8.21
CA GLY A 3 -54.41 -57.86 8.81
C GLY A 3 -53.95 -56.45 8.46
N GLY A 4 -53.82 -55.61 9.49
CA GLY A 4 -53.23 -54.28 9.36
C GLY A 4 -51.71 -54.33 9.55
N MET A 5 -50.99 -53.84 8.57
CA MET A 5 -49.53 -53.61 8.63
C MET A 5 -49.28 -52.25 9.23
N ALA A 6 -48.58 -52.17 10.37
CA ALA A 6 -48.12 -50.96 10.97
C ALA A 6 -46.78 -50.57 10.35
N LEU A 7 -46.71 -49.41 9.74
CA LEU A 7 -45.45 -48.77 9.24
C LEU A 7 -44.79 -48.00 10.38
N SER A 8 -43.62 -48.50 10.79
CA SER A 8 -42.72 -47.83 11.73
C SER A 8 -41.97 -46.67 11.06
N HIS A 9 -42.28 -45.43 11.45
CA HIS A 9 -41.47 -44.25 11.10
C HIS A 9 -40.24 -44.16 11.99
N LYS A 10 -39.08 -44.52 11.46
CA LYS A 10 -37.78 -44.18 12.05
C LYS A 10 -37.45 -42.70 11.76
N THR A 11 -37.58 -41.87 12.76
CA THR A 11 -37.10 -40.49 12.74
C THR A 11 -35.56 -40.51 12.79
N MET A 12 -34.92 -40.17 11.67
CA MET A 12 -33.47 -39.90 11.60
C MET A 12 -33.21 -38.51 12.19
N THR A 13 -32.77 -38.43 13.42
CA THR A 13 -32.16 -37.22 13.99
C THR A 13 -30.80 -37.04 13.34
N LYS A 14 -30.69 -36.08 12.38
CA LYS A 14 -29.40 -35.56 11.92
C LYS A 14 -28.77 -34.82 13.10
N SER A 15 -27.67 -35.35 13.60
CA SER A 15 -26.78 -34.63 14.50
C SER A 15 -26.19 -33.42 13.70
N ILE A 16 -26.55 -32.24 14.14
CA ILE A 16 -25.87 -30.99 13.74
C ILE A 16 -24.49 -31.07 14.38
N SER A 17 -23.46 -31.40 13.56
CA SER A 17 -22.07 -31.24 13.97
C SER A 17 -21.88 -29.76 14.25
N SER A 18 -21.59 -29.42 15.49
CA SER A 18 -21.15 -28.11 15.92
C SER A 18 -19.95 -27.69 15.06
N ILE A 19 -20.15 -26.64 14.27
CA ILE A 19 -19.05 -25.87 13.68
C ILE A 19 -18.37 -25.25 14.90
N THR A 20 -17.29 -25.87 15.36
CA THR A 20 -16.33 -25.24 16.28
C THR A 20 -15.66 -24.13 15.50
N GLY A 21 -16.23 -22.93 15.54
CA GLY A 21 -15.56 -21.73 15.13
C GLY A 21 -14.27 -21.63 15.97
N ASN A 22 -13.13 -21.60 15.31
CA ASN A 22 -11.84 -21.35 15.95
C ASN A 22 -11.91 -19.93 16.53
N THR A 23 -12.27 -19.81 17.82
CA THR A 23 -12.30 -18.51 18.48
C THR A 23 -10.85 -18.09 18.69
N ASN A 24 -10.43 -17.07 17.97
CA ASN A 24 -9.09 -16.48 18.13
C ASN A 24 -8.84 -16.17 19.62
N LYS A 25 -7.60 -16.43 20.04
CA LYS A 25 -7.19 -16.19 21.42
C LYS A 25 -7.20 -14.68 21.70
N GLN A 26 -7.82 -14.29 22.81
CA GLN A 26 -7.70 -12.92 23.31
C GLN A 26 -6.27 -12.65 23.75
N ILE A 27 -5.67 -11.56 23.25
CA ILE A 27 -4.29 -11.17 23.47
C ILE A 27 -4.28 -9.91 24.32
N SER A 28 -3.71 -10.00 25.53
CA SER A 28 -3.56 -8.86 26.43
C SER A 28 -2.15 -8.28 26.31
N ILE A 29 -2.06 -6.98 26.06
CA ILE A 29 -0.79 -6.26 25.86
C ILE A 29 -0.25 -5.84 27.23
N LYS A 30 0.89 -6.43 27.63
CA LYS A 30 1.61 -6.13 28.87
C LYS A 30 2.50 -4.91 28.75
N ALA A 31 3.25 -4.81 27.65
CA ALA A 31 4.17 -3.71 27.40
C ALA A 31 4.20 -3.32 25.91
N ALA A 32 4.50 -2.05 25.70
CA ALA A 32 4.65 -1.49 24.36
C ALA A 32 5.78 -0.43 24.41
N ARG A 33 6.64 -0.42 23.38
CA ARG A 33 7.77 0.50 23.25
C ARG A 33 7.99 0.81 21.78
N SER A 34 8.62 1.95 21.47
CA SER A 34 9.12 2.23 20.13
C SER A 34 10.47 2.92 20.15
N ASN A 35 11.10 2.94 19.00
CA ASN A 35 12.27 3.73 18.69
C ASN A 35 12.28 4.01 17.18
N PHE A 36 13.19 4.84 16.70
CA PHE A 36 13.33 5.14 15.28
C PHE A 36 14.80 5.34 14.91
N GLU A 37 15.08 5.18 13.62
CA GLU A 37 16.33 5.58 12.99
C GLU A 37 16.03 6.45 11.77
N ARG A 38 17.02 7.20 11.29
CA ARG A 38 16.89 8.17 10.23
C ARG A 38 17.73 7.74 9.04
N GLU A 39 17.10 7.41 7.93
CA GLU A 39 17.76 6.92 6.73
C GLU A 39 17.86 8.03 5.68
N PRO A 40 19.10 8.47 5.35
CA PRO A 40 19.31 9.54 4.39
C PRO A 40 18.97 9.10 2.96
N LEU A 41 18.42 10.02 2.18
CA LEU A 41 18.21 9.84 0.76
C LEU A 41 19.47 10.22 -0.05
N ILE A 42 19.66 9.59 -1.21
CA ILE A 42 20.77 9.87 -2.14
C ILE A 42 20.72 11.33 -2.60
N ARG A 43 19.51 11.84 -2.83
CA ARG A 43 19.22 13.22 -3.27
C ARG A 43 17.86 13.63 -2.70
N PRO A 44 17.60 14.95 -2.54
CA PRO A 44 16.29 15.39 -2.12
C PRO A 44 15.19 14.88 -3.04
N PHE A 45 14.16 14.25 -2.44
CA PHE A 45 13.01 13.71 -3.16
C PHE A 45 11.87 14.73 -3.18
N GLY A 46 11.60 15.30 -4.37
CA GLY A 46 10.57 16.32 -4.56
C GLY A 46 9.17 15.75 -4.74
N PHE A 47 8.22 16.24 -3.96
CA PHE A 47 6.83 15.81 -4.00
C PHE A 47 5.91 16.89 -3.42
N LYS A 48 4.74 17.14 -4.01
CA LYS A 48 3.73 18.11 -3.53
C LYS A 48 4.29 19.48 -3.09
N GLY A 49 5.36 19.94 -3.74
CA GLY A 49 5.98 21.24 -3.46
C GLY A 49 6.97 21.27 -2.30
N GLY A 50 7.26 20.13 -1.65
CA GLY A 50 8.30 19.94 -0.65
C GLY A 50 9.43 19.05 -1.13
N TYR A 51 10.49 18.95 -0.34
CA TYR A 51 11.63 18.07 -0.59
C TYR A 51 11.99 17.32 0.68
N MET A 52 11.99 15.98 0.61
CA MET A 52 12.47 15.12 1.68
C MET A 52 13.93 14.80 1.48
N THR A 53 14.70 14.77 2.56
CA THR A 53 16.14 14.44 2.57
C THR A 53 16.45 13.16 3.33
N GLU A 54 15.51 12.69 4.13
CA GLU A 54 15.59 11.48 4.94
C GLU A 54 14.22 10.86 5.14
N ILE A 55 14.19 9.57 5.48
CA ILE A 55 12.99 8.87 5.91
C ILE A 55 13.23 8.28 7.30
N TRP A 56 12.30 8.51 8.21
CA TRP A 56 12.35 7.88 9.53
C TRP A 56 11.80 6.47 9.46
N GLN A 57 12.60 5.49 9.90
CA GLN A 57 12.19 4.10 10.07
C GLN A 57 11.80 3.90 11.52
N THR A 58 10.50 3.80 11.79
CA THR A 58 9.98 3.58 13.15
C THR A 58 9.79 2.09 13.40
N ALA A 59 10.25 1.60 14.54
CA ALA A 59 10.01 0.27 15.02
C ALA A 59 9.15 0.34 16.30
N SER A 60 8.07 -0.44 16.36
CA SER A 60 7.19 -0.56 17.53
C SER A 60 7.17 -2.00 18.01
N MET A 61 7.38 -2.23 19.30
CA MET A 61 7.33 -3.54 19.93
C MET A 61 6.11 -3.66 20.83
N LEU A 62 5.36 -4.74 20.66
CA LEU A 62 4.31 -5.17 21.57
C LEU A 62 4.72 -6.46 22.28
N GLU A 63 4.48 -6.51 23.60
CA GLU A 63 4.67 -7.69 24.44
C GLU A 63 3.32 -8.09 25.04
N SER A 64 2.95 -9.35 24.90
CA SER A 64 1.74 -9.90 25.53
C SER A 64 2.01 -10.38 26.96
N GLU A 65 0.92 -10.63 27.71
CA GLU A 65 0.99 -11.23 29.05
C GLU A 65 1.63 -12.64 29.04
N SER A 66 1.61 -13.36 27.90
CA SER A 66 2.30 -14.63 27.75
C SER A 66 3.83 -14.49 27.65
N GLY A 67 4.33 -13.27 27.48
CA GLY A 67 5.74 -12.97 27.26
C GLY A 67 6.16 -12.99 25.78
N ALA A 68 5.24 -13.23 24.84
CA ALA A 68 5.55 -13.13 23.42
C ALA A 68 5.82 -11.66 23.04
N ARG A 69 6.86 -11.42 22.22
CA ARG A 69 7.26 -10.08 21.75
C ARG A 69 7.32 -10.08 20.24
N LYS A 70 6.83 -9.01 19.63
CA LYS A 70 6.93 -8.79 18.18
C LYS A 70 7.18 -7.31 17.86
N VAL A 71 7.97 -7.09 16.81
CA VAL A 71 8.34 -5.75 16.33
C VAL A 71 7.74 -5.52 14.95
N GLY A 72 6.93 -4.49 14.83
CA GLY A 72 6.43 -3.96 13.56
C GLY A 72 7.23 -2.75 13.12
N LEU A 73 7.27 -2.50 11.81
CA LEU A 73 8.05 -1.44 11.19
C LEU A 73 7.15 -0.46 10.43
N CYS A 74 7.63 0.78 10.29
CA CYS A 74 7.03 1.81 9.46
C CYS A 74 8.11 2.69 8.84
N SER A 75 7.94 3.07 7.58
CA SER A 75 8.63 4.22 6.98
C SER A 75 7.70 5.42 7.11
N GLN A 76 8.09 6.42 7.92
CA GLN A 76 7.29 7.64 8.11
C GLN A 76 7.51 8.60 6.96
N SER A 77 6.44 9.03 6.31
CA SER A 77 6.48 10.00 5.20
C SER A 77 5.49 11.14 5.42
N VAL A 78 5.96 12.15 6.13
CA VAL A 78 5.14 13.33 6.48
C VAL A 78 4.63 14.06 5.26
N LEU A 79 5.49 14.28 4.26
CA LEU A 79 5.13 15.04 3.06
C LEU A 79 4.02 14.36 2.26
N TRP A 80 4.04 13.02 2.15
CA TRP A 80 2.98 12.27 1.51
C TRP A 80 1.70 12.29 2.35
N SER A 81 1.83 12.04 3.65
CA SER A 81 0.71 11.89 4.57
C SER A 81 -0.05 13.20 4.77
N ASP A 82 0.67 14.31 4.96
CA ASP A 82 0.10 15.66 5.02
C ASP A 82 1.14 16.74 4.67
N ALA A 83 1.09 17.25 3.44
CA ALA A 83 2.01 18.28 2.98
C ALA A 83 1.90 19.60 3.77
N SER A 84 0.75 19.90 4.39
CA SER A 84 0.57 21.11 5.19
C SER A 84 1.32 21.02 6.52
N VAL A 85 1.37 19.84 7.14
CA VAL A 85 2.19 19.58 8.34
C VAL A 85 3.68 19.69 7.99
N PHE A 86 4.11 19.12 6.87
CA PHE A 86 5.48 19.25 6.39
C PHE A 86 5.88 20.73 6.20
N ALA A 87 5.04 21.51 5.56
CA ALA A 87 5.29 22.94 5.31
C ALA A 87 5.32 23.77 6.61
N ALA A 88 4.44 23.45 7.57
CA ALA A 88 4.32 24.21 8.82
C ALA A 88 5.41 23.88 9.85
N HIS A 89 5.92 22.63 9.86
CA HIS A 89 6.76 22.12 10.95
C HIS A 89 8.16 21.66 10.49
N SER A 90 8.53 21.84 9.24
CA SER A 90 9.71 21.25 8.61
C SER A 90 9.65 19.69 8.51
N GLU A 91 10.63 19.13 7.80
CA GLU A 91 10.77 17.66 7.68
C GLU A 91 10.94 16.99 9.05
N SER A 92 11.93 17.40 9.81
CA SER A 92 12.23 16.78 11.13
C SER A 92 11.14 17.05 12.17
N GLY A 93 10.56 18.25 12.18
CA GLY A 93 9.46 18.59 13.08
C GLY A 93 8.20 17.77 12.78
N GLY A 94 7.84 17.65 11.51
CA GLY A 94 6.72 16.81 11.10
C GLY A 94 6.91 15.33 11.42
N ASN A 95 8.11 14.78 11.19
CA ASN A 95 8.45 13.42 11.59
C ASN A 95 8.38 13.20 13.10
N ALA A 96 8.86 14.17 13.90
CA ALA A 96 8.76 14.10 15.36
C ALA A 96 7.30 14.12 15.85
N LEU A 97 6.43 14.91 15.22
CA LEU A 97 5.00 14.91 15.52
C LEU A 97 4.33 13.60 15.16
N MET A 98 4.66 13.02 13.99
CA MET A 98 4.15 11.71 13.60
C MET A 98 4.62 10.61 14.56
N TYR A 99 5.88 10.61 14.94
CA TYR A 99 6.43 9.68 15.92
C TYR A 99 5.75 9.84 17.31
N ALA A 100 5.47 11.06 17.74
CA ALA A 100 4.71 11.30 18.97
C ALA A 100 3.30 10.67 18.94
N MET A 101 2.67 10.61 17.77
CA MET A 101 1.40 9.88 17.61
C MET A 101 1.59 8.36 17.75
N THR A 102 2.68 7.78 17.22
CA THR A 102 3.05 6.39 17.46
C THR A 102 3.22 6.09 18.96
N GLU A 103 3.97 6.95 19.67
CA GLU A 103 4.16 6.81 21.13
C GLU A 103 2.83 6.93 21.88
N TYR A 104 1.96 7.87 21.48
CA TYR A 104 0.63 8.00 22.07
C TYR A 104 -0.22 6.73 21.86
N ALA A 105 -0.23 6.18 20.65
CA ALA A 105 -0.91 4.92 20.36
C ALA A 105 -0.43 3.78 21.28
N LEU A 106 0.89 3.65 21.49
CA LEU A 106 1.45 2.65 22.37
C LEU A 106 1.04 2.86 23.84
N THR A 107 0.82 4.11 24.29
CA THR A 107 0.28 4.34 25.64
C THR A 107 -1.16 3.88 25.78
N LEU A 108 -1.97 4.02 24.72
CA LEU A 108 -3.35 3.54 24.69
C LEU A 108 -3.45 2.00 24.73
N LEU A 109 -2.44 1.31 24.21
CA LEU A 109 -2.45 -0.15 24.10
C LEU A 109 -2.05 -0.87 25.37
N LYS A 110 -1.29 -0.25 26.27
CA LYS A 110 -0.87 -0.89 27.54
C LYS A 110 -2.07 -1.31 28.38
N GLY A 111 -2.13 -2.60 28.72
CA GLY A 111 -3.23 -3.19 29.49
C GLY A 111 -4.50 -3.46 28.68
N ARG A 112 -4.53 -3.15 27.39
CA ARG A 112 -5.65 -3.52 26.51
C ARG A 112 -5.54 -4.95 26.02
N SER A 113 -6.69 -5.50 25.63
CA SER A 113 -6.77 -6.81 25.01
C SER A 113 -7.47 -6.71 23.66
N PHE A 114 -7.07 -7.54 22.70
CA PHE A 114 -7.69 -7.63 21.40
C PHE A 114 -7.76 -9.08 20.92
N ASN A 115 -8.70 -9.37 20.01
CA ASN A 115 -8.84 -10.67 19.36
C ASN A 115 -8.40 -10.62 17.88
N ASN A 116 -8.40 -9.43 17.31
CA ASN A 116 -8.15 -9.18 15.89
C ASN A 116 -7.47 -7.81 15.74
N PRO A 117 -6.38 -7.68 14.97
CA PRO A 117 -5.70 -6.40 14.76
C PRO A 117 -6.55 -5.34 14.06
N ILE A 118 -7.52 -5.73 13.23
CA ILE A 118 -8.43 -4.79 12.56
C ILE A 118 -9.31 -4.09 13.59
N ASP A 119 -9.90 -4.85 14.53
CA ASP A 119 -10.71 -4.28 15.60
C ASP A 119 -9.87 -3.35 16.49
N LEU A 120 -8.61 -3.76 16.76
CA LEU A 120 -7.68 -2.92 17.51
C LEU A 120 -7.40 -1.58 16.82
N LEU A 121 -7.18 -1.60 15.50
CA LEU A 121 -7.04 -0.36 14.73
C LEU A 121 -8.29 0.51 14.83
N ASP A 122 -9.48 -0.07 14.66
CA ASP A 122 -10.75 0.67 14.74
C ASP A 122 -10.95 1.33 16.11
N GLU A 123 -10.45 0.72 17.19
CA GLU A 123 -10.52 1.30 18.55
C GLU A 123 -9.54 2.46 18.77
N ILE A 124 -8.35 2.43 18.15
CA ILE A 124 -7.29 3.42 18.45
C ILE A 124 -7.16 4.52 17.39
N LEU A 125 -7.69 4.33 16.18
CA LEU A 125 -7.49 5.28 15.08
C LEU A 125 -8.04 6.68 15.42
N GLU A 126 -9.29 6.77 15.86
CA GLU A 126 -9.91 8.07 16.16
C GLU A 126 -9.21 8.80 17.32
N PRO A 127 -8.92 8.18 18.49
CA PRO A 127 -8.14 8.83 19.54
C PRO A 127 -6.76 9.30 19.09
N VAL A 128 -6.05 8.54 18.26
CA VAL A 128 -4.73 8.91 17.75
C VAL A 128 -4.85 10.05 16.73
N TYR A 129 -5.86 10.03 15.89
CA TYR A 129 -6.14 11.09 14.92
C TYR A 129 -6.48 12.42 15.62
N ASP A 130 -7.31 12.39 16.65
CA ASP A 130 -7.64 13.59 17.45
C ASP A 130 -6.41 14.12 18.21
N TYR A 131 -5.57 13.24 18.72
CA TYR A 131 -4.29 13.65 19.30
C TYR A 131 -3.40 14.31 18.24
N GLY A 132 -3.34 13.74 17.03
CA GLY A 132 -2.62 14.30 15.90
C GLY A 132 -3.08 15.71 15.54
N LYS A 133 -4.39 15.96 15.40
CA LYS A 133 -4.96 17.30 15.18
C LYS A 133 -4.50 18.30 16.25
N LYS A 134 -4.51 17.86 17.51
CA LYS A 134 -4.10 18.69 18.62
C LYS A 134 -2.63 19.09 18.59
N ILE A 135 -1.71 18.11 18.41
CA ILE A 135 -0.27 18.38 18.46
C ILE A 135 0.25 19.09 17.20
N THR A 136 -0.38 18.88 16.05
CA THR A 136 -0.06 19.59 14.81
C THR A 136 -0.74 20.97 14.71
N ASN A 137 -1.66 21.27 15.64
CA ASN A 137 -2.55 22.43 15.57
C ASN A 137 -3.28 22.54 14.20
N ASN A 138 -3.68 21.41 13.64
CA ASN A 138 -4.32 21.31 12.34
C ASN A 138 -5.64 20.52 12.43
N ASN A 139 -6.76 21.23 12.52
CA ASN A 139 -8.08 20.60 12.56
C ASN A 139 -8.50 19.93 11.23
N LYS A 140 -7.76 20.19 10.15
CA LYS A 140 -7.92 19.56 8.83
C LYS A 140 -6.80 18.56 8.54
N LEU A 141 -6.16 18.03 9.58
CA LEU A 141 -5.14 16.99 9.44
C LEU A 141 -5.69 15.84 8.59
N ARG A 142 -4.90 15.37 7.63
CA ARG A 142 -5.32 14.23 6.83
C ARG A 142 -5.25 12.95 7.66
N GLU A 143 -6.25 12.08 7.51
CA GLU A 143 -6.32 10.82 8.26
C GLU A 143 -5.16 9.88 7.93
N THR A 144 -4.60 9.96 6.71
CA THR A 144 -3.36 9.27 6.33
C THR A 144 -2.17 9.62 7.22
N PHE A 145 -2.15 10.81 7.86
CA PHE A 145 -1.09 11.15 8.81
C PHE A 145 -1.15 10.28 10.07
N ALA A 146 -2.35 10.03 10.58
CA ALA A 146 -2.56 9.11 11.71
C ALA A 146 -2.34 7.65 11.30
N LEU A 147 -2.84 7.23 10.14
CA LEU A 147 -2.64 5.87 9.64
C LEU A 147 -1.16 5.55 9.43
N ASN A 148 -0.37 6.49 8.87
CA ASN A 148 1.07 6.27 8.70
C ASN A 148 1.80 6.18 10.06
N ALA A 149 1.42 6.99 11.05
CA ALA A 149 1.94 6.89 12.42
C ALA A 149 1.64 5.52 13.06
N LEU A 150 0.55 4.86 12.66
CA LEU A 150 0.09 3.58 13.21
C LEU A 150 0.64 2.35 12.49
N VAL A 151 1.33 2.47 11.35
CA VAL A 151 1.80 1.31 10.56
C VAL A 151 2.68 0.36 11.38
N SER A 152 3.65 0.87 12.14
CA SER A 152 4.52 0.01 12.96
C SER A 152 3.76 -0.67 14.10
N VAL A 153 2.76 0.01 14.65
CA VAL A 153 1.90 -0.52 15.72
C VAL A 153 0.99 -1.62 15.18
N ASP A 154 0.35 -1.39 14.03
CA ASP A 154 -0.51 -2.36 13.36
C ASP A 154 0.27 -3.62 12.94
N ASN A 155 1.45 -3.45 12.31
CA ASN A 155 2.31 -4.56 11.94
C ASN A 155 2.76 -5.38 13.17
N ALA A 156 3.09 -4.71 14.30
CA ALA A 156 3.42 -5.40 15.55
C ALA A 156 2.23 -6.18 16.09
N ALA A 157 1.01 -5.61 16.02
CA ALA A 157 -0.23 -6.29 16.43
C ALA A 157 -0.51 -7.53 15.58
N TRP A 158 -0.37 -7.45 14.25
CA TRP A 158 -0.50 -8.58 13.34
C TRP A 158 0.49 -9.70 13.63
N LEU A 159 1.76 -9.35 13.85
CA LEU A 159 2.80 -10.33 14.18
C LEU A 159 2.60 -10.96 15.56
N LEU A 160 2.14 -10.17 16.54
CA LEU A 160 1.82 -10.67 17.87
C LEU A 160 0.58 -11.59 17.85
N TYR A 161 -0.45 -11.19 17.08
CA TYR A 161 -1.63 -12.03 16.83
C TYR A 161 -1.26 -13.36 16.20
N ALA A 162 -0.43 -13.35 15.16
CA ALA A 162 0.05 -14.56 14.52
C ALA A 162 0.83 -15.44 15.50
N LYS A 163 1.75 -14.86 16.29
CA LYS A 163 2.56 -15.59 17.28
C LYS A 163 1.71 -16.26 18.35
N GLU A 164 0.73 -15.55 18.90
CA GLU A 164 -0.15 -16.05 19.96
C GLU A 164 -1.14 -17.14 19.49
N ASN A 165 -1.50 -17.10 18.21
CA ASN A 165 -2.39 -18.08 17.59
C ASN A 165 -1.64 -19.20 16.83
N ASN A 166 -0.29 -19.26 16.91
CA ASN A 166 0.56 -20.23 16.21
C ASN A 166 0.36 -20.20 14.68
N ILE A 167 0.23 -19.00 14.13
CA ILE A 167 0.13 -18.75 12.69
C ILE A 167 1.51 -18.37 12.17
N ASP A 168 1.94 -18.98 11.07
CA ASP A 168 3.25 -18.75 10.43
C ASP A 168 3.16 -18.46 8.93
N SER A 169 1.93 -18.34 8.40
CA SER A 169 1.68 -17.94 7.01
C SER A 169 0.79 -16.70 6.92
N PHE A 170 1.03 -15.89 5.88
CA PHE A 170 0.20 -14.72 5.61
C PHE A 170 -1.25 -15.11 5.30
N ASP A 171 -1.46 -16.22 4.58
CA ASP A 171 -2.79 -16.71 4.20
C ASP A 171 -3.63 -17.11 5.41
N ASP A 172 -3.01 -17.74 6.41
CA ASP A 172 -3.68 -18.13 7.65
C ASP A 172 -3.90 -16.94 8.58
N MET A 173 -3.05 -15.90 8.49
CA MET A 173 -3.16 -14.69 9.28
C MET A 173 -4.39 -13.86 8.89
N ILE A 174 -4.78 -13.89 7.61
CA ILE A 174 -5.89 -13.08 7.10
C ILE A 174 -7.24 -13.62 7.58
N PRO A 175 -8.09 -12.79 8.22
CA PRO A 175 -9.42 -13.22 8.67
C PRO A 175 -10.32 -13.67 7.53
N GLY A 176 -11.26 -14.59 7.83
CA GLY A 176 -12.09 -15.28 6.85
C GLY A 176 -12.82 -14.36 5.87
N GLU A 177 -13.33 -13.24 6.36
CA GLU A 177 -14.07 -12.25 5.57
C GLU A 177 -13.23 -11.47 4.54
N TYR A 178 -11.89 -11.54 4.61
CA TYR A 178 -10.96 -10.93 3.66
C TYR A 178 -10.27 -11.94 2.74
N LYS A 179 -10.44 -13.24 2.96
CA LYS A 179 -9.75 -14.30 2.21
C LYS A 179 -10.11 -14.31 0.73
N GLU A 180 -11.36 -14.03 0.39
CA GLU A 180 -11.80 -13.99 -1.01
C GLU A 180 -11.10 -12.85 -1.78
N THR A 181 -10.92 -11.70 -1.13
CA THR A 181 -10.22 -10.53 -1.67
C THR A 181 -8.74 -10.81 -1.98
N LEU A 182 -8.10 -11.66 -1.19
CA LEU A 182 -6.69 -12.03 -1.29
C LEU A 182 -6.52 -13.52 -1.61
N SER A 183 -7.30 -14.04 -2.56
CA SER A 183 -7.36 -15.47 -2.89
C SER A 183 -6.40 -15.93 -4.00
N HIS A 184 -5.73 -15.00 -4.68
CA HIS A 184 -4.77 -15.33 -5.73
C HIS A 184 -3.39 -15.66 -5.16
N HIS A 185 -2.60 -16.39 -5.95
CA HIS A 185 -1.19 -16.67 -5.66
C HIS A 185 -0.41 -16.51 -6.97
N HIS A 186 0.07 -15.29 -7.22
CA HIS A 186 0.83 -14.99 -8.42
C HIS A 186 2.24 -15.57 -8.31
N ASP A 187 2.71 -16.24 -9.35
CA ASP A 187 4.12 -16.66 -9.50
C ASP A 187 5.04 -15.48 -9.86
N LYS A 188 4.45 -14.37 -10.28
CA LYS A 188 5.13 -13.12 -10.65
C LYS A 188 4.32 -11.91 -10.24
N VAL A 189 5.02 -10.87 -9.79
CA VAL A 189 4.46 -9.54 -9.52
C VAL A 189 5.31 -8.51 -10.25
N ALA A 190 4.67 -7.63 -11.02
CA ALA A 190 5.39 -6.57 -11.71
C ALA A 190 5.89 -5.51 -10.71
N SER A 191 7.18 -5.18 -10.81
CA SER A 191 7.80 -4.09 -10.08
C SER A 191 7.60 -2.79 -10.87
N ILE A 192 7.05 -1.77 -10.21
CA ILE A 192 6.78 -0.46 -10.81
C ILE A 192 7.81 0.54 -10.28
N PRO A 193 8.84 0.93 -11.04
CA PRO A 193 9.73 2.02 -10.67
C PRO A 193 9.06 3.38 -10.88
N LEU A 194 9.48 4.37 -10.10
CA LEU A 194 8.97 5.74 -10.18
C LEU A 194 9.83 6.60 -11.12
N MET A 195 9.18 7.22 -12.10
CA MET A 195 9.78 8.19 -13.03
C MET A 195 9.32 9.61 -12.67
N ALA A 196 10.06 10.24 -11.73
CA ALA A 196 9.82 11.61 -11.30
C ALA A 196 10.02 12.62 -12.45
N TYR A 197 9.58 13.89 -12.28
CA TYR A 197 9.66 14.95 -13.30
C TYR A 197 11.07 15.16 -13.86
N THR A 198 12.10 15.00 -13.02
CA THR A 198 13.50 15.25 -13.33
C THR A 198 14.23 14.05 -13.93
N ILE A 199 13.59 12.89 -14.00
CA ILE A 199 14.20 11.68 -14.61
C ILE A 199 14.29 11.89 -16.13
N PRO A 200 15.49 11.82 -16.73
CA PRO A 200 15.68 11.96 -18.18
C PRO A 200 14.96 10.86 -18.96
N ILE A 201 14.53 11.16 -20.18
CA ILE A 201 13.91 10.16 -21.07
C ILE A 201 14.84 8.97 -21.33
N LYS A 202 16.14 9.21 -21.38
CA LYS A 202 17.15 8.16 -21.52
C LYS A 202 17.05 7.11 -20.42
N GLU A 203 16.89 7.52 -19.15
CA GLU A 203 16.75 6.59 -18.02
C GLU A 203 15.43 5.80 -18.09
N ILE A 204 14.36 6.39 -18.66
CA ILE A 204 13.10 5.66 -18.92
C ILE A 204 13.32 4.58 -19.99
N SER A 205 14.06 4.89 -21.06
CA SER A 205 14.40 3.91 -22.10
C SER A 205 15.29 2.79 -21.54
N GLU A 206 16.31 3.15 -20.76
CA GLU A 206 17.18 2.18 -20.09
C GLU A 206 16.40 1.25 -19.15
N ALA A 207 15.42 1.77 -18.41
CA ALA A 207 14.55 0.92 -17.58
C ALA A 207 13.73 -0.07 -18.42
N VAL A 208 13.25 0.34 -19.61
CA VAL A 208 12.57 -0.58 -20.54
C VAL A 208 13.55 -1.62 -21.10
N ASP A 209 14.77 -1.24 -21.43
CA ASP A 209 15.81 -2.15 -21.88
C ASP A 209 16.21 -3.18 -20.79
N ASP A 210 16.14 -2.78 -19.52
CA ASP A 210 16.32 -3.63 -18.33
C ASP A 210 15.10 -4.52 -18.02
N GLY A 211 14.05 -4.44 -18.88
CA GLY A 211 12.85 -5.28 -18.79
C GLY A 211 11.71 -4.71 -17.97
N TYR A 212 11.83 -3.49 -17.41
CA TYR A 212 10.68 -2.84 -16.75
C TYR A 212 9.66 -2.42 -17.81
N PHE A 213 8.47 -2.98 -17.74
CA PHE A 213 7.40 -2.71 -18.72
C PHE A 213 6.23 -1.91 -18.13
N PHE A 214 6.19 -1.67 -16.84
CA PHE A 214 5.14 -0.90 -16.18
C PHE A 214 5.81 0.13 -15.26
N MET A 215 5.74 1.41 -15.60
CA MET A 215 6.43 2.47 -14.87
C MET A 215 5.47 3.57 -14.47
N LYS A 216 5.59 4.03 -13.22
CA LYS A 216 4.83 5.17 -12.71
C LYS A 216 5.51 6.47 -13.13
N VAL A 217 4.87 7.22 -14.00
CA VAL A 217 5.37 8.51 -14.50
C VAL A 217 4.63 9.64 -13.81
N LYS A 218 5.36 10.55 -13.17
CA LYS A 218 4.77 11.74 -12.57
C LYS A 218 4.35 12.74 -13.65
N ILE A 219 3.09 13.19 -13.57
CA ILE A 219 2.50 14.30 -14.29
C ILE A 219 1.98 15.36 -13.31
N GLY A 220 1.45 16.47 -13.79
CA GLY A 220 1.10 17.57 -12.89
C GLY A 220 2.32 18.41 -12.52
N GLN A 221 3.20 18.71 -13.47
CA GLN A 221 4.46 19.43 -13.26
C GLN A 221 4.25 20.82 -12.65
N PRO A 222 5.24 21.38 -11.94
CA PRO A 222 5.12 22.72 -11.33
C PRO A 222 4.86 23.83 -12.35
N GLY A 223 4.00 24.79 -12.00
CA GLY A 223 3.63 25.96 -12.81
C GLY A 223 2.14 26.30 -12.71
N THR A 224 1.67 27.25 -13.50
CA THR A 224 0.25 27.48 -13.73
C THR A 224 -0.41 26.26 -14.38
N GLN A 225 -1.74 26.17 -14.40
CA GLN A 225 -2.43 25.04 -15.05
C GLN A 225 -2.12 24.93 -16.54
N GLU A 226 -1.92 26.05 -17.24
CA GLU A 226 -1.53 26.09 -18.64
C GLU A 226 -0.10 25.60 -18.85
N GLU A 227 0.86 26.11 -18.06
CA GLU A 227 2.26 25.67 -18.11
C GLU A 227 2.42 24.20 -17.76
N MET A 228 1.70 23.73 -16.73
CA MET A 228 1.65 22.34 -16.31
C MET A 228 1.17 21.44 -17.46
N LEU A 229 0.04 21.80 -18.08
CA LEU A 229 -0.52 21.04 -19.19
C LEU A 229 0.46 20.93 -20.37
N GLU A 230 1.12 22.03 -20.75
CA GLU A 230 2.08 22.00 -21.86
C GLU A 230 3.34 21.19 -21.53
N LYS A 231 3.84 21.27 -20.28
CA LYS A 231 4.94 20.43 -19.82
C LYS A 231 4.59 18.94 -19.84
N ASP A 232 3.37 18.59 -19.38
CA ASP A 232 2.91 17.21 -19.35
C ASP A 232 2.68 16.64 -20.76
N LYS A 233 2.13 17.44 -21.70
CA LYS A 233 2.02 17.07 -23.12
C LYS A 233 3.38 16.81 -23.76
N ASN A 234 4.35 17.70 -23.52
CA ASN A 234 5.71 17.55 -24.03
C ASN A 234 6.35 16.28 -23.46
N ARG A 235 6.25 16.07 -22.14
CA ARG A 235 6.78 14.89 -21.47
C ARG A 235 6.18 13.59 -22.03
N LEU A 236 4.85 13.55 -22.19
CA LEU A 236 4.16 12.42 -22.80
C LEU A 236 4.64 12.16 -24.24
N SER A 237 4.79 13.21 -25.04
CA SER A 237 5.28 13.08 -26.42
C SER A 237 6.69 12.52 -26.49
N GLU A 238 7.59 12.98 -25.60
CA GLU A 238 8.97 12.50 -25.51
C GLU A 238 9.02 11.03 -25.08
N ILE A 239 8.24 10.64 -24.06
CA ILE A 239 8.13 9.25 -23.59
C ILE A 239 7.58 8.37 -24.73
N HIS A 240 6.48 8.77 -25.35
CA HIS A 240 5.86 7.98 -26.42
C HIS A 240 6.78 7.83 -27.64
N LYS A 241 7.53 8.87 -28.00
CA LYS A 241 8.55 8.78 -29.05
C LYS A 241 9.66 7.80 -28.70
N ALA A 242 10.07 7.75 -27.43
CA ALA A 242 11.18 6.92 -26.96
C ALA A 242 10.78 5.43 -26.83
N ILE A 243 9.62 5.13 -26.23
CA ILE A 243 9.24 3.76 -25.85
C ILE A 243 7.88 3.29 -26.39
N GLY A 244 7.10 4.17 -27.05
CA GLY A 244 5.75 3.82 -27.52
C GLY A 244 5.70 2.73 -28.59
N HIS A 245 6.81 2.48 -29.29
CA HIS A 245 6.97 1.43 -30.29
C HIS A 245 7.48 0.09 -29.71
N VAL A 246 7.94 0.11 -28.44
CA VAL A 246 8.48 -1.07 -27.79
C VAL A 246 7.35 -2.04 -27.43
N THR A 247 7.57 -3.32 -27.66
CA THR A 247 6.61 -4.38 -27.34
C THR A 247 7.02 -5.15 -26.10
N THR A 248 6.02 -5.70 -25.39
CA THR A 248 6.24 -6.58 -24.23
C THR A 248 5.31 -7.79 -24.30
N GLY A 249 5.77 -8.93 -23.83
CA GLY A 249 4.94 -10.15 -23.68
C GLY A 249 4.10 -10.15 -22.39
N HIS A 250 4.15 -9.09 -21.59
CA HIS A 250 3.51 -9.03 -20.26
C HIS A 250 2.16 -8.33 -20.26
N THR A 251 1.75 -7.76 -21.40
CA THR A 251 0.44 -7.10 -21.58
C THR A 251 -0.37 -7.77 -22.67
N GLU A 252 -1.69 -7.77 -22.55
CA GLU A 252 -2.59 -8.39 -23.53
C GLU A 252 -2.49 -7.74 -24.92
N ASN A 253 -2.25 -6.45 -24.99
CA ASN A 253 -2.09 -5.72 -26.26
C ASN A 253 -0.66 -5.67 -26.80
N GLY A 254 0.29 -6.27 -26.09
CA GLY A 254 1.72 -6.31 -26.47
C GLY A 254 2.46 -4.99 -26.38
N LYS A 255 1.86 -3.92 -25.81
CA LYS A 255 2.44 -2.58 -25.69
C LYS A 255 2.91 -2.30 -24.27
N ILE A 256 3.89 -1.39 -24.13
CA ILE A 256 4.30 -0.83 -22.85
C ILE A 256 3.17 0.08 -22.31
N PRO A 257 2.55 -0.22 -21.16
CA PRO A 257 1.48 0.59 -20.60
C PRO A 257 2.04 1.80 -19.84
N TYR A 258 1.33 2.93 -19.93
CA TYR A 258 1.66 4.14 -19.18
C TYR A 258 0.81 4.23 -17.92
N TYR A 259 1.44 4.41 -16.78
CA TYR A 259 0.81 4.71 -15.51
C TYR A 259 1.18 6.13 -15.12
N PHE A 260 0.24 7.05 -15.16
CA PHE A 260 0.44 8.45 -14.80
C PHE A 260 -0.07 8.74 -13.39
N ASP A 261 0.72 9.46 -12.61
CA ASP A 261 0.34 9.92 -11.29
C ASP A 261 0.42 11.45 -11.23
N ALA A 262 -0.74 12.07 -11.03
CA ALA A 262 -0.89 13.52 -11.00
C ALA A 262 -0.89 14.12 -9.59
N ASN A 263 -0.99 13.31 -8.54
CA ASN A 263 -1.04 13.73 -7.12
C ASN A 263 -1.98 14.94 -6.86
N GLY A 264 -3.17 14.94 -7.48
CA GLY A 264 -4.20 15.96 -7.29
C GLY A 264 -3.87 17.32 -7.94
N ARG A 265 -3.03 17.37 -8.95
CA ARG A 265 -2.54 18.65 -9.52
C ARG A 265 -3.44 19.27 -10.58
N TYR A 266 -4.34 18.51 -11.20
CA TYR A 266 -5.29 19.03 -12.17
C TYR A 266 -6.49 19.67 -11.46
N GLU A 267 -6.62 20.99 -11.55
CA GLU A 267 -7.69 21.71 -10.87
C GLU A 267 -9.08 21.50 -11.52
N LYS A 268 -9.10 21.12 -12.80
CA LYS A 268 -10.31 20.96 -13.59
C LYS A 268 -10.22 19.73 -14.49
N LYS A 269 -11.37 19.06 -14.68
CA LYS A 269 -11.48 17.91 -15.59
C LYS A 269 -11.10 18.28 -17.01
N GLU A 270 -11.52 19.47 -17.47
CA GLU A 270 -11.24 19.96 -18.83
C GLU A 270 -9.74 20.07 -19.12
N THR A 271 -8.93 20.37 -18.11
CA THR A 271 -7.48 20.44 -18.26
C THR A 271 -6.89 19.05 -18.46
N LEU A 272 -7.35 18.05 -17.71
CA LEU A 272 -6.97 16.65 -17.93
C LEU A 272 -7.41 16.15 -19.30
N LEU A 273 -8.65 16.42 -19.72
CA LEU A 273 -9.18 16.01 -21.03
C LEU A 273 -8.32 16.56 -22.18
N LYS A 274 -7.79 17.79 -22.07
CA LYS A 274 -6.85 18.33 -23.06
C LYS A 274 -5.52 17.56 -23.14
N LEU A 275 -5.06 16.94 -22.03
CA LEU A 275 -3.91 16.03 -22.06
C LEU A 275 -4.28 14.74 -22.79
N LEU A 276 -5.47 14.19 -22.53
CA LEU A 276 -5.96 12.98 -23.20
C LEU A 276 -6.21 13.18 -24.70
N ASP A 277 -6.76 14.33 -25.11
CA ASP A 277 -6.87 14.72 -26.51
C ASP A 277 -5.50 14.77 -27.19
N HIS A 278 -4.47 15.24 -26.48
CA HIS A 278 -3.11 15.23 -26.98
C HIS A 278 -2.56 13.80 -27.08
N ALA A 279 -2.79 12.95 -26.07
CA ALA A 279 -2.42 11.54 -26.10
C ALA A 279 -3.03 10.80 -27.31
N ASP A 280 -4.31 11.07 -27.62
CA ASP A 280 -4.96 10.48 -28.78
C ASP A 280 -4.33 10.97 -30.11
N LYS A 281 -4.06 12.26 -30.24
CA LYS A 281 -3.40 12.83 -31.44
C LYS A 281 -2.05 12.20 -31.74
N ILE A 282 -1.27 11.87 -30.71
CA ILE A 282 0.04 11.22 -30.86
C ILE A 282 -0.03 9.69 -30.82
N LYS A 283 -1.24 9.09 -30.73
CA LYS A 283 -1.49 7.63 -30.67
C LYS A 283 -0.97 6.94 -29.40
N ALA A 284 -0.88 7.69 -28.30
CA ALA A 284 -0.46 7.18 -27.00
C ALA A 284 -1.64 6.79 -26.08
N LEU A 285 -2.88 7.19 -26.43
CA LEU A 285 -4.05 7.05 -25.54
C LEU A 285 -4.33 5.60 -25.14
N ASP A 286 -4.23 4.66 -26.07
CA ASP A 286 -4.48 3.22 -25.85
C ASP A 286 -3.37 2.52 -25.03
N GLN A 287 -2.27 3.21 -24.74
CA GLN A 287 -1.22 2.76 -23.81
C GLN A 287 -1.38 3.32 -22.40
N ILE A 288 -2.31 4.27 -22.17
CA ILE A 288 -2.57 4.79 -20.82
C ILE A 288 -3.39 3.76 -20.05
N ALA A 289 -2.73 3.02 -19.16
CA ALA A 289 -3.35 1.98 -18.36
C ALA A 289 -4.02 2.52 -17.09
N VAL A 290 -3.43 3.55 -16.48
CA VAL A 290 -3.90 4.15 -15.22
C VAL A 290 -3.55 5.63 -15.16
N ILE A 291 -4.48 6.44 -14.67
CA ILE A 291 -4.23 7.81 -14.18
C ILE A 291 -4.58 7.83 -12.70
N GLU A 292 -3.58 8.05 -11.83
CA GLU A 292 -3.74 8.09 -10.39
C GLU A 292 -3.94 9.52 -9.91
N GLU A 293 -4.90 9.69 -9.01
CA GLU A 293 -5.19 10.91 -8.27
C GLU A 293 -5.11 12.19 -9.15
N PRO A 294 -5.95 12.30 -10.19
CA PRO A 294 -5.85 13.45 -11.10
C PRO A 294 -6.22 14.77 -10.43
N PHE A 295 -7.19 14.77 -9.51
CA PHE A 295 -7.80 15.96 -8.94
C PHE A 295 -7.50 16.11 -7.44
N PRO A 296 -7.50 17.36 -6.91
CA PRO A 296 -7.40 17.59 -5.47
C PRO A 296 -8.49 16.82 -4.70
N GLU A 297 -8.10 16.19 -3.59
CA GLU A 297 -9.00 15.32 -2.82
C GLU A 297 -10.20 16.05 -2.20
N ASP A 298 -10.06 17.35 -1.93
CA ASP A 298 -11.11 18.23 -1.40
C ASP A 298 -12.13 18.67 -2.47
N ARG A 299 -11.90 18.31 -3.74
CA ARG A 299 -12.81 18.56 -4.85
C ARG A 299 -13.59 17.31 -5.22
N GLU A 300 -14.90 17.42 -5.24
CA GLU A 300 -15.79 16.32 -5.60
C GLU A 300 -15.99 16.25 -7.14
N ILE A 301 -14.91 15.97 -7.87
CA ILE A 301 -14.93 15.84 -9.33
C ILE A 301 -15.21 14.39 -9.69
N THR A 302 -16.37 14.12 -10.32
CA THR A 302 -16.69 12.78 -10.86
C THR A 302 -15.81 12.45 -12.06
N VAL A 303 -15.40 11.17 -12.17
CA VAL A 303 -14.43 10.71 -13.19
C VAL A 303 -14.95 9.60 -14.10
N GLY A 304 -16.17 9.09 -13.85
CA GLY A 304 -16.71 7.94 -14.57
C GLY A 304 -16.93 8.15 -16.07
N ASP A 305 -16.94 9.40 -16.54
CA ASP A 305 -17.09 9.80 -17.95
C ASP A 305 -15.75 10.03 -18.68
N ILE A 306 -14.61 9.86 -18.02
CA ILE A 306 -13.28 10.08 -18.63
C ILE A 306 -12.92 8.96 -19.62
N GLY A 307 -13.48 7.76 -19.45
CA GLY A 307 -13.26 6.63 -20.37
C GLY A 307 -11.94 5.89 -20.19
N LEU A 308 -11.15 6.23 -19.15
CA LEU A 308 -9.92 5.56 -18.77
C LEU A 308 -10.00 5.04 -17.33
N ARG A 309 -9.00 4.25 -16.92
CA ARG A 309 -8.89 3.80 -15.54
C ARG A 309 -8.30 4.91 -14.68
N ILE A 310 -9.11 5.39 -13.73
CA ILE A 310 -8.74 6.43 -12.77
C ILE A 310 -8.61 5.79 -11.40
N ALA A 311 -7.42 5.90 -10.81
CA ALA A 311 -7.12 5.32 -9.50
C ALA A 311 -7.20 6.38 -8.40
N ALA A 312 -7.76 6.00 -7.25
CA ALA A 312 -7.67 6.75 -6.00
C ALA A 312 -6.50 6.23 -5.17
N ASP A 313 -5.65 7.12 -4.68
CA ASP A 313 -4.57 6.86 -3.72
C ASP A 313 -4.75 7.71 -2.47
N GLU A 314 -4.28 8.96 -2.53
CA GLU A 314 -4.28 9.84 -1.36
C GLU A 314 -5.69 10.17 -0.88
N SER A 315 -6.66 10.16 -1.76
CA SER A 315 -8.06 10.48 -1.45
C SER A 315 -8.88 9.30 -0.93
N ALA A 316 -8.33 8.09 -0.95
CA ALA A 316 -8.91 6.89 -0.33
C ALA A 316 -8.19 6.58 0.99
N HIS A 317 -8.37 7.42 2.02
CA HIS A 317 -7.73 7.24 3.32
C HIS A 317 -8.21 5.98 4.01
N THR A 318 -9.53 5.77 3.99
CA THR A 318 -10.25 4.69 4.66
C THR A 318 -11.12 3.91 3.67
N ASP A 319 -11.71 2.83 4.14
CA ASP A 319 -12.73 2.07 3.41
C ASP A 319 -13.95 2.92 3.05
N LYS A 320 -14.36 3.86 3.91
CA LYS A 320 -15.46 4.81 3.65
C LYS A 320 -15.10 5.77 2.51
N ASP A 321 -13.88 6.27 2.49
CA ASP A 321 -13.42 7.13 1.39
C ASP A 321 -13.32 6.34 0.09
N ALA A 322 -12.86 5.09 0.13
CA ALA A 322 -12.82 4.22 -1.04
C ALA A 322 -14.22 4.02 -1.64
N ILE A 323 -15.25 3.78 -0.80
CA ILE A 323 -16.66 3.73 -1.26
C ILE A 323 -17.02 5.03 -1.98
N LYS A 324 -16.78 6.18 -1.36
CA LYS A 324 -17.09 7.49 -1.94
C LYS A 324 -16.39 7.71 -3.29
N ARG A 325 -15.09 7.38 -3.39
CA ARG A 325 -14.34 7.51 -4.66
C ARG A 325 -14.88 6.58 -5.75
N ILE A 326 -15.23 5.35 -5.42
CA ILE A 326 -15.85 4.43 -6.38
C ILE A 326 -17.20 4.98 -6.87
N GLU A 327 -18.03 5.53 -5.99
CA GLU A 327 -19.30 6.19 -6.35
C GLU A 327 -19.10 7.43 -7.24
N MET A 328 -17.96 8.11 -7.13
CA MET A 328 -17.56 9.21 -8.01
C MET A 328 -17.00 8.73 -9.37
N GLY A 329 -16.91 7.41 -9.59
CA GLY A 329 -16.46 6.81 -10.85
C GLY A 329 -14.98 6.41 -10.88
N TYR A 330 -14.24 6.51 -9.75
CA TYR A 330 -12.90 5.93 -9.66
C TYR A 330 -13.01 4.41 -9.81
N ASN A 331 -12.24 3.84 -10.73
CA ASN A 331 -12.35 2.45 -11.13
C ASN A 331 -11.02 1.69 -10.99
N ALA A 332 -10.15 2.17 -10.12
CA ALA A 332 -9.01 1.47 -9.52
C ALA A 332 -8.67 2.08 -8.16
N ILE A 333 -8.04 1.30 -7.28
CA ILE A 333 -7.57 1.77 -5.97
C ILE A 333 -6.09 1.39 -5.79
N ALA A 334 -5.28 2.38 -5.40
CA ALA A 334 -3.91 2.18 -4.95
C ALA A 334 -3.87 1.83 -3.46
N LEU A 335 -3.48 0.60 -3.15
CA LEU A 335 -3.34 0.10 -1.78
C LEU A 335 -1.95 0.39 -1.23
N LYS A 336 -1.85 0.66 0.07
CA LYS A 336 -0.58 0.91 0.76
C LYS A 336 -0.58 0.33 2.18
N ALA A 337 -0.41 -0.98 2.32
CA ALA A 337 -0.29 -1.63 3.64
C ALA A 337 0.86 -1.03 4.48
N ILE A 338 1.86 -0.50 3.79
CA ILE A 338 3.05 0.13 4.37
C ILE A 338 2.87 1.61 4.73
N ALA A 339 1.71 2.20 4.48
CA ALA A 339 1.42 3.61 4.73
C ALA A 339 0.06 3.88 5.40
N LYS A 340 -0.94 3.03 5.11
CA LYS A 340 -2.31 3.13 5.65
C LYS A 340 -2.63 1.98 6.63
N THR A 341 -1.63 1.23 7.10
CA THR A 341 -1.71 -0.03 7.86
C THR A 341 -2.20 -1.22 7.01
N LEU A 342 -1.84 -2.45 7.41
CA LEU A 342 -2.40 -3.65 6.79
C LEU A 342 -3.91 -3.74 7.07
N SER A 343 -4.33 -3.46 8.31
CA SER A 343 -5.73 -3.52 8.74
C SER A 343 -6.64 -2.63 7.88
N MET A 344 -6.29 -1.37 7.66
CA MET A 344 -7.07 -0.47 6.80
C MET A 344 -6.98 -0.88 5.32
N THR A 345 -5.82 -1.35 4.88
CA THR A 345 -5.64 -1.83 3.49
C THR A 345 -6.55 -3.02 3.18
N LEU A 346 -6.73 -3.95 4.13
CA LEU A 346 -7.67 -5.08 3.97
C LEU A 346 -9.11 -4.58 3.85
N LYS A 347 -9.52 -3.62 4.68
CA LYS A 347 -10.87 -3.01 4.60
C LYS A 347 -11.11 -2.34 3.25
N ILE A 348 -10.15 -1.54 2.77
CA ILE A 348 -10.23 -0.88 1.45
C ILE A 348 -10.28 -1.91 0.32
N ALA A 349 -9.39 -2.91 0.36
CA ALA A 349 -9.31 -3.96 -0.67
C ALA A 349 -10.61 -4.77 -0.75
N ARG A 350 -11.23 -5.08 0.39
CA ARG A 350 -12.53 -5.77 0.43
C ARG A 350 -13.63 -4.95 -0.23
N VAL A 351 -13.74 -3.67 0.10
CA VAL A 351 -14.70 -2.76 -0.54
C VAL A 351 -14.50 -2.73 -2.06
N ALA A 352 -13.26 -2.61 -2.51
CA ALA A 352 -12.94 -2.62 -3.94
C ALA A 352 -13.31 -3.95 -4.60
N HIS A 353 -13.01 -5.09 -3.96
CA HIS A 353 -13.36 -6.43 -4.42
C HIS A 353 -14.88 -6.60 -4.57
N GLU A 354 -15.66 -6.24 -3.55
CA GLU A 354 -17.14 -6.30 -3.56
C GLU A 354 -17.77 -5.42 -4.65
N LYS A 355 -17.07 -4.38 -5.09
CA LYS A 355 -17.48 -3.46 -6.17
C LYS A 355 -16.84 -3.79 -7.53
N ASN A 356 -16.08 -4.90 -7.64
CA ASN A 356 -15.33 -5.29 -8.84
C ASN A 356 -14.36 -4.20 -9.34
N VAL A 357 -13.73 -3.46 -8.42
CA VAL A 357 -12.75 -2.43 -8.71
C VAL A 357 -11.34 -3.03 -8.49
N PRO A 358 -10.47 -3.07 -9.51
CA PRO A 358 -9.13 -3.61 -9.39
C PRO A 358 -8.27 -2.77 -8.45
N CYS A 359 -7.38 -3.47 -7.73
CA CYS A 359 -6.41 -2.87 -6.84
C CYS A 359 -4.99 -3.19 -7.29
N PHE A 360 -4.06 -2.34 -6.89
CA PHE A 360 -2.61 -2.56 -7.00
C PHE A 360 -1.92 -1.95 -5.77
N CYS A 361 -0.68 -2.37 -5.50
CA CYS A 361 0.06 -1.84 -4.35
C CYS A 361 1.00 -0.71 -4.79
N ALA A 362 0.84 0.45 -4.16
CA ALA A 362 1.69 1.63 -4.36
C ALA A 362 2.73 1.77 -3.23
N ASP A 363 3.80 2.54 -3.46
CA ASP A 363 4.93 2.70 -2.55
C ASP A 363 4.92 4.05 -1.82
N LEU A 364 5.84 4.18 -0.89
CA LEU A 364 6.11 5.35 -0.06
C LEU A 364 7.61 5.54 0.20
N THR A 365 8.47 5.04 -0.69
CA THR A 365 9.92 4.95 -0.44
C THR A 365 10.22 4.13 0.83
N VAL A 366 9.60 2.95 0.93
CA VAL A 366 9.73 2.11 2.13
C VAL A 366 11.07 1.41 2.22
N SER A 367 11.43 1.01 3.46
CA SER A 367 12.62 0.21 3.70
C SER A 367 12.56 -1.12 2.96
N PRO A 368 13.72 -1.69 2.58
CA PRO A 368 13.77 -3.00 1.92
C PRO A 368 13.11 -4.14 2.71
N VAL A 369 13.02 -4.01 4.04
CA VAL A 369 12.34 -5.01 4.89
C VAL A 369 10.82 -4.87 4.80
N LEU A 370 10.33 -3.64 4.77
CA LEU A 370 8.89 -3.35 4.78
C LEU A 370 8.19 -3.66 3.44
N VAL A 371 8.93 -3.70 2.34
CA VAL A 371 8.42 -4.07 0.99
C VAL A 371 7.63 -5.38 1.02
N GLU A 372 8.04 -6.35 1.86
CA GLU A 372 7.41 -7.68 1.87
C GLU A 372 5.94 -7.64 2.32
N TRP A 373 5.54 -6.68 3.14
CA TRP A 373 4.13 -6.50 3.51
C TRP A 373 3.25 -6.11 2.31
N ASN A 374 3.68 -5.12 1.53
CA ASN A 374 2.97 -4.73 0.31
C ASN A 374 3.01 -5.85 -0.75
N LYS A 375 4.16 -6.54 -0.87
CA LYS A 375 4.32 -7.66 -1.81
C LYS A 375 3.40 -8.82 -1.46
N ALA A 376 3.22 -9.13 -0.17
CA ALA A 376 2.30 -10.16 0.28
C ALA A 376 0.85 -9.85 -0.13
N VAL A 377 0.45 -8.59 -0.09
CA VAL A 377 -0.86 -8.13 -0.59
C VAL A 377 -0.90 -8.23 -2.12
N ALA A 378 0.06 -7.62 -2.83
CA ALA A 378 0.09 -7.60 -4.30
C ALA A 378 0.09 -9.01 -4.92
N ALA A 379 0.78 -9.96 -4.27
CA ALA A 379 0.86 -11.36 -4.69
C ALA A 379 -0.49 -12.10 -4.61
N ARG A 380 -1.46 -11.56 -3.87
CA ARG A 380 -2.75 -12.19 -3.58
C ARG A 380 -3.98 -11.45 -4.11
N LEU A 381 -3.81 -10.24 -4.61
CA LEU A 381 -4.88 -9.50 -5.28
C LEU A 381 -5.27 -10.18 -6.61
N ALA A 382 -6.48 -9.93 -7.10
CA ALA A 382 -6.84 -10.31 -8.46
C ALA A 382 -5.84 -9.73 -9.48
N PRO A 383 -5.57 -10.41 -10.61
CA PRO A 383 -4.72 -9.88 -11.66
C PRO A 383 -5.17 -8.49 -12.10
N PHE A 384 -4.22 -7.57 -12.28
CA PHE A 384 -4.58 -6.25 -12.76
C PHE A 384 -5.05 -6.32 -14.23
N PRO A 385 -6.15 -5.65 -14.59
CA PRO A 385 -6.72 -5.74 -15.94
C PRO A 385 -5.72 -5.39 -17.04
N GLY A 386 -5.63 -6.24 -18.07
CA GLY A 386 -4.64 -6.15 -19.16
C GLY A 386 -3.30 -6.83 -18.84
N LEU A 387 -3.18 -7.41 -17.63
CA LEU A 387 -2.01 -8.13 -17.12
C LEU A 387 -2.46 -9.41 -16.42
N ASN A 388 -1.67 -10.46 -16.48
CA ASN A 388 -1.96 -11.72 -15.79
C ASN A 388 -1.21 -11.82 -14.43
N MET A 389 -1.04 -10.69 -13.73
CA MET A 389 -0.27 -10.62 -12.49
C MET A 389 -0.69 -9.42 -11.62
N GLY A 390 -0.23 -9.43 -10.37
CA GLY A 390 -0.32 -8.29 -9.47
C GLY A 390 0.71 -7.20 -9.79
N LEU A 391 0.45 -5.99 -9.33
CA LEU A 391 1.32 -4.83 -9.48
C LEU A 391 1.82 -4.34 -8.13
N LEU A 392 3.13 -4.06 -8.05
CA LEU A 392 3.79 -3.54 -6.85
C LEU A 392 4.75 -2.40 -7.21
N GLU A 393 4.41 -1.18 -6.82
CA GLU A 393 5.35 -0.07 -6.88
C GLU A 393 6.44 -0.26 -5.82
N THR A 394 7.68 -0.06 -6.24
CA THR A 394 8.86 -0.08 -5.36
C THR A 394 9.85 0.97 -5.82
N ASN A 395 10.12 1.97 -5.00
CA ASN A 395 11.04 3.06 -5.34
C ASN A 395 12.16 3.29 -4.28
N GLY A 396 12.13 2.59 -3.16
CA GLY A 396 13.17 2.68 -2.13
C GLY A 396 14.57 2.36 -2.65
N HIS A 397 14.69 1.46 -3.63
CA HIS A 397 15.97 1.12 -4.26
C HIS A 397 16.58 2.30 -5.06
N GLN A 398 15.77 3.27 -5.46
CA GLN A 398 16.21 4.46 -6.19
C GLN A 398 16.63 5.59 -5.24
N ASN A 399 16.23 5.54 -3.97
CA ASN A 399 16.22 6.69 -3.07
C ASN A 399 17.16 6.57 -1.87
N TYR A 400 17.31 5.39 -1.23
CA TYR A 400 18.12 5.26 -0.03
C TYR A 400 19.62 5.25 -0.28
N LYS A 401 20.36 6.08 0.48
CA LYS A 401 21.82 6.10 0.46
C LYS A 401 22.43 4.82 1.07
N ASN A 402 21.83 4.31 2.14
CA ASN A 402 22.29 3.14 2.88
C ASN A 402 21.59 1.84 2.45
N ARG A 403 21.06 1.80 1.23
CA ARG A 403 20.22 0.70 0.74
C ARG A 403 20.80 -0.68 0.96
N ASP A 404 22.08 -0.88 0.66
CA ASP A 404 22.74 -2.20 0.75
C ASP A 404 22.83 -2.68 2.21
N GLU A 405 23.08 -1.77 3.14
CA GLU A 405 23.04 -2.05 4.56
C GLU A 405 21.62 -2.40 5.02
N MET A 406 20.61 -1.60 4.63
CA MET A 406 19.20 -1.85 4.95
C MET A 406 18.70 -3.19 4.39
N ILE A 407 19.22 -3.66 3.24
CA ILE A 407 18.90 -4.99 2.70
C ILE A 407 19.37 -6.09 3.67
N SER A 408 20.52 -5.92 4.33
CA SER A 408 21.07 -6.89 5.28
C SER A 408 20.21 -7.03 6.56
N TYR A 409 19.36 -6.05 6.87
CA TYR A 409 18.45 -6.09 8.02
C TYR A 409 17.30 -7.07 7.83
N HIS A 410 17.05 -7.51 6.59
CA HIS A 410 16.00 -8.46 6.30
C HIS A 410 16.39 -9.89 6.77
N PRO A 411 15.44 -10.67 7.34
CA PRO A 411 15.71 -12.03 7.82
C PRO A 411 16.23 -13.01 6.75
N TYR A 412 15.97 -12.71 5.48
CA TYR A 412 16.43 -13.46 4.30
C TYR A 412 17.01 -12.50 3.25
N PRO A 413 18.20 -11.89 3.50
CA PRO A 413 18.72 -10.82 2.65
C PRO A 413 19.00 -11.25 1.22
N ASP A 414 19.37 -12.51 0.98
CA ASP A 414 19.73 -13.05 -0.33
C ASP A 414 18.62 -13.83 -1.03
N ALA A 415 17.42 -13.87 -0.46
CA ALA A 415 16.31 -14.62 -1.05
C ALA A 415 15.98 -14.15 -2.48
N PRO A 416 15.77 -15.08 -3.44
CA PRO A 416 15.55 -14.75 -4.84
C PRO A 416 14.36 -13.83 -5.09
N TRP A 417 13.28 -14.01 -4.32
CA TRP A 417 12.04 -13.20 -4.45
C TRP A 417 12.20 -11.73 -4.05
N ARG A 418 13.33 -11.34 -3.46
CA ARG A 418 13.62 -9.94 -3.08
C ARG A 418 14.22 -9.13 -4.23
N LYS A 419 14.74 -9.79 -5.24
CA LYS A 419 15.41 -9.17 -6.38
C LYS A 419 14.47 -9.18 -7.60
N THR A 420 14.41 -8.05 -8.31
CA THR A 420 13.74 -7.99 -9.60
C THR A 420 14.62 -8.56 -10.69
N ARG A 421 14.00 -9.25 -11.64
CA ARG A 421 14.61 -9.66 -12.90
C ARG A 421 13.64 -9.29 -14.01
N GLU A 422 14.10 -8.56 -15.00
CA GLU A 422 13.26 -8.12 -16.13
C GLU A 422 11.97 -7.40 -15.64
N GLY A 423 12.10 -6.51 -14.66
CA GLY A 423 10.97 -5.77 -14.09
C GLY A 423 9.99 -6.59 -13.24
N LEU A 424 10.32 -7.86 -12.89
CA LEU A 424 9.44 -8.77 -12.17
C LEU A 424 10.07 -9.28 -10.87
N PHE A 425 9.27 -9.41 -9.82
CA PHE A 425 9.54 -10.29 -8.69
C PHE A 425 9.01 -11.68 -9.01
N PHE A 426 9.85 -12.71 -8.85
CA PHE A 426 9.45 -14.11 -9.00
C PHE A 426 9.15 -14.69 -7.63
N LEU A 427 7.93 -15.18 -7.46
CA LEU A 427 7.40 -15.67 -6.19
C LEU A 427 7.18 -17.17 -6.29
N ASP A 428 8.08 -17.93 -5.70
CA ASP A 428 8.04 -19.38 -5.69
C ASP A 428 7.34 -19.94 -4.43
N GLN A 429 7.30 -21.25 -4.31
CA GLN A 429 6.72 -21.90 -3.14
C GLN A 429 7.46 -21.50 -1.84
N ASP A 430 8.77 -21.26 -1.89
CA ASP A 430 9.56 -20.84 -0.73
C ASP A 430 9.14 -19.45 -0.25
N TYR A 431 8.83 -18.53 -1.18
CA TYR A 431 8.25 -17.22 -0.84
C TYR A 431 6.93 -17.36 -0.07
N TYR A 432 6.00 -18.16 -0.56
CA TYR A 432 4.69 -18.32 0.09
C TYR A 432 4.80 -19.04 1.44
N GLN A 433 5.62 -20.07 1.54
CA GLN A 433 5.87 -20.78 2.81
C GLN A 433 6.52 -19.87 3.87
N LYS A 434 7.43 -18.99 3.47
CA LYS A 434 8.09 -18.04 4.37
C LYS A 434 7.34 -16.72 4.47
N SER A 435 6.28 -16.52 3.69
CA SER A 435 5.52 -15.27 3.59
C SER A 435 6.42 -14.04 3.42
N GLY A 436 7.40 -14.13 2.50
CA GLY A 436 8.39 -13.07 2.31
C GLY A 436 9.29 -12.79 3.52
N GLY A 437 9.20 -13.60 4.58
CA GLY A 437 10.00 -13.44 5.81
C GLY A 437 9.38 -12.52 6.88
N ILE A 438 8.14 -12.05 6.71
CA ILE A 438 7.51 -11.09 7.64
C ILE A 438 7.35 -11.61 9.08
N PHE A 439 7.21 -12.93 9.27
CA PHE A 439 7.05 -13.55 10.60
C PHE A 439 8.38 -13.72 11.35
N LYS A 440 9.51 -13.61 10.65
CA LYS A 440 10.82 -13.74 11.25
C LYS A 440 11.36 -12.38 11.65
N ASP A 441 11.79 -12.26 12.91
CA ASP A 441 12.25 -10.99 13.45
C ASP A 441 13.57 -10.52 12.78
N SER A 442 13.66 -9.24 12.46
CA SER A 442 14.91 -8.59 12.08
C SER A 442 15.76 -8.32 13.32
N ILE A 443 16.99 -8.85 13.35
CA ILE A 443 17.90 -8.66 14.47
C ILE A 443 18.24 -7.18 14.66
N HIS A 444 18.41 -6.43 13.56
CA HIS A 444 18.67 -5.00 13.59
C HIS A 444 17.56 -4.24 14.32
N TYR A 445 16.30 -4.42 13.90
CA TYR A 445 15.16 -3.69 14.49
C TYR A 445 14.79 -4.18 15.89
N LEU A 446 15.09 -5.43 16.24
CA LEU A 446 15.01 -5.88 17.62
C LEU A 446 16.01 -5.13 18.50
N SER A 447 17.24 -4.93 18.03
CA SER A 447 18.27 -4.22 18.78
C SER A 447 17.98 -2.72 18.96
N LEU A 448 17.21 -2.13 18.05
CA LEU A 448 16.82 -0.72 18.12
C LEU A 448 15.89 -0.41 19.29
N ILE A 449 15.14 -1.38 19.80
CA ILE A 449 14.09 -1.20 20.84
C ILE A 449 14.58 -1.50 22.28
N HIS A 450 15.80 -1.92 22.42
CA HIS A 450 16.35 -2.27 23.75
C HIS A 450 16.73 -1.07 24.60
#